data_760e3c917d26de21de1ad97d98b1f8b2
#
_entry.id   760e3c917d26de21de1ad97d98b1f8b2
#
_cell.length_a   1.000
_cell.length_b   1.000
_cell.length_c   1.000
_cell.angle_alpha   90.00
_cell.angle_beta   90.00
_cell.angle_gamma   90.00
#
_symmetry.space_group_name_H-M   'P 1'
#
loop_
_entity.id
_entity.type
_entity.pdbx_description
1 polymer ?
#
loop_
_entity_poly.entity_id
_entity_poly.type
_entity_poly.pdbx_seq_one_letter_code
_entity_poly.pdbx_strand_id
1 'polypeptide(L)'
;MKPIIAVSFQTEDSEKAYSIRHRWIDYVEAIGAAAVMLVPANDFSSTERVLSCASGVLIPGGNDVDPKMYGQKPLAGTDSPSPLRDKFESWLVKHCVCNNIPFLGICRGMQIANVALGGSLCQSIEDRAGEHIEHWRLDDATQPVHSIKLCEGGMLQKIFRTSTLEVNSVHHQSIDSVSALLEVSAISQDGLIEALTCPKCNFFVGVQWHPEFNADAKFSAALGKAFIKACLANTPFRV
;
A
#
# COMPACT_ATOMS: atom_id res chain seq x y z
N MET A 1 -21.00 10.96 -9.47
CA MET A 1 -21.17 9.93 -8.41
C MET A 1 -19.78 9.69 -7.81
N LYS A 2 -19.67 9.54 -6.47
CA LYS A 2 -18.39 9.21 -5.84
C LYS A 2 -18.00 7.79 -6.25
N PRO A 3 -16.71 7.51 -6.62
CA PRO A 3 -16.27 6.16 -6.88
C PRO A 3 -16.26 5.33 -5.58
N ILE A 4 -16.43 4.02 -5.70
CA ILE A 4 -16.35 3.09 -4.57
C ILE A 4 -14.92 2.53 -4.54
N ILE A 5 -14.27 2.60 -3.39
CA ILE A 5 -12.96 2.00 -3.17
C ILE A 5 -13.12 0.77 -2.27
N ALA A 6 -12.71 -0.38 -2.78
CA ALA A 6 -12.59 -1.59 -1.99
C ALA A 6 -11.34 -1.50 -1.11
N VAL A 7 -11.54 -1.50 0.20
CA VAL A 7 -10.47 -1.43 1.20
C VAL A 7 -10.30 -2.81 1.83
N SER A 8 -9.07 -3.34 1.81
CA SER A 8 -8.77 -4.60 2.48
C SER A 8 -8.90 -4.45 4.00
N PHE A 9 -9.01 -5.57 4.68
CA PHE A 9 -9.31 -5.68 6.10
C PHE A 9 -8.05 -5.89 6.95
N GLN A 10 -8.23 -5.77 8.26
CA GLN A 10 -7.32 -6.29 9.28
C GLN A 10 -8.02 -7.48 9.96
N THR A 11 -7.23 -8.40 10.50
CA THR A 11 -7.74 -9.52 11.31
C THR A 11 -7.54 -9.22 12.78
N GLU A 12 -8.49 -9.63 13.61
CA GLU A 12 -8.45 -9.57 15.07
C GLU A 12 -8.75 -10.93 15.67
N ASP A 13 -8.45 -11.11 16.95
CA ASP A 13 -8.76 -12.32 17.72
C ASP A 13 -8.36 -13.63 17.01
N SER A 14 -7.14 -13.73 16.58
CA SER A 14 -6.65 -14.92 15.87
C SER A 14 -7.49 -15.25 14.62
N GLU A 15 -7.76 -14.22 13.81
CA GLU A 15 -8.52 -14.30 12.55
C GLU A 15 -10.02 -14.62 12.70
N LYS A 16 -10.59 -14.40 13.89
CA LYS A 16 -12.03 -14.61 14.11
C LYS A 16 -12.89 -13.42 13.70
N ALA A 17 -12.29 -12.23 13.53
CA ALA A 17 -12.99 -11.03 13.13
C ALA A 17 -12.21 -10.27 12.06
N TYR A 18 -12.96 -9.61 11.16
CA TYR A 18 -12.44 -8.62 10.23
C TYR A 18 -12.71 -7.23 10.78
N SER A 19 -11.72 -6.36 10.69
CA SER A 19 -11.85 -4.96 11.09
C SER A 19 -11.22 -4.02 10.08
N ILE A 20 -11.58 -2.75 10.19
CA ILE A 20 -10.94 -1.65 9.50
C ILE A 20 -10.88 -0.46 10.46
N ARG A 21 -9.72 0.16 10.60
CA ARG A 21 -9.57 1.35 11.43
C ARG A 21 -10.24 2.55 10.76
N HIS A 22 -10.92 3.39 11.53
CA HIS A 22 -11.63 4.58 11.06
C HIS A 22 -10.80 5.44 10.11
N ARG A 23 -9.53 5.69 10.41
CA ARG A 23 -8.64 6.52 9.59
C ARG A 23 -8.55 6.10 8.11
N TRP A 24 -8.75 4.81 7.80
CA TRP A 24 -8.76 4.35 6.42
C TRP A 24 -10.03 4.76 5.68
N ILE A 25 -11.17 4.73 6.39
CA ILE A 25 -12.44 5.23 5.87
C ILE A 25 -12.36 6.73 5.71
N ASP A 26 -11.88 7.43 6.74
CA ASP A 26 -11.74 8.89 6.75
C ASP A 26 -10.83 9.37 5.60
N TYR A 27 -9.71 8.65 5.34
CA TYR A 27 -8.83 8.95 4.22
C TYR A 27 -9.55 8.79 2.87
N VAL A 28 -10.25 7.67 2.66
CA VAL A 28 -11.01 7.42 1.41
C VAL A 28 -12.08 8.48 1.20
N GLU A 29 -12.78 8.90 2.26
CA GLU A 29 -13.78 9.96 2.19
C GLU A 29 -13.16 11.34 1.91
N ALA A 30 -12.04 11.65 2.56
CA ALA A 30 -11.31 12.92 2.37
C ALA A 30 -10.80 13.07 0.92
N ILE A 31 -10.37 11.99 0.28
CA ILE A 31 -9.97 12.03 -1.14
C ILE A 31 -11.14 12.01 -2.12
N GLY A 32 -12.39 11.95 -1.65
CA GLY A 32 -13.60 12.12 -2.45
C GLY A 32 -14.27 10.84 -2.93
N ALA A 33 -14.05 9.71 -2.28
CA ALA A 33 -14.66 8.41 -2.59
C ALA A 33 -15.59 7.90 -1.48
N ALA A 34 -16.21 6.73 -1.71
CA ALA A 34 -16.90 5.93 -0.70
C ALA A 34 -16.08 4.65 -0.45
N ALA A 35 -15.89 4.28 0.82
CA ALA A 35 -15.17 3.06 1.17
C ALA A 35 -16.12 1.88 1.33
N VAL A 36 -15.71 0.70 0.89
CA VAL A 36 -16.32 -0.58 1.22
C VAL A 36 -15.24 -1.54 1.72
N MET A 37 -15.45 -2.15 2.88
CA MET A 37 -14.54 -3.19 3.36
C MET A 37 -14.70 -4.44 2.50
N LEU A 38 -13.60 -4.89 1.90
CA LEU A 38 -13.56 -6.10 1.09
C LEU A 38 -12.94 -7.23 1.91
N VAL A 39 -13.72 -8.28 2.16
CA VAL A 39 -13.29 -9.47 2.92
C VAL A 39 -13.29 -10.70 2.03
N PRO A 40 -12.46 -11.72 2.33
CA PRO A 40 -12.45 -12.95 1.56
C PRO A 40 -13.78 -13.69 1.72
N ALA A 41 -14.36 -14.13 0.61
CA ALA A 41 -15.40 -15.15 0.63
C ALA A 41 -14.75 -16.55 0.66
N ASN A 42 -15.55 -17.60 0.86
CA ASN A 42 -15.07 -18.99 0.84
C ASN A 42 -14.41 -19.35 -0.51
N ASP A 43 -14.88 -18.72 -1.59
CA ASP A 43 -14.23 -18.72 -2.90
C ASP A 43 -14.02 -17.27 -3.37
N PHE A 44 -13.03 -17.07 -4.24
CA PHE A 44 -12.72 -15.74 -4.73
C PHE A 44 -13.71 -15.23 -5.79
N SER A 45 -14.56 -16.10 -6.36
CA SER A 45 -15.54 -15.69 -7.37
C SER A 45 -16.59 -14.73 -6.79
N SER A 46 -17.05 -15.01 -5.56
CA SER A 46 -17.94 -14.10 -4.83
C SER A 46 -17.27 -12.78 -4.49
N THR A 47 -15.98 -12.82 -4.14
CA THR A 47 -15.19 -11.61 -3.89
C THR A 47 -15.01 -10.77 -5.17
N GLU A 48 -14.76 -11.41 -6.31
CA GLU A 48 -14.68 -10.74 -7.63
C GLU A 48 -15.98 -10.02 -7.98
N ARG A 49 -17.12 -10.62 -7.66
CA ARG A 49 -18.42 -9.98 -7.90
C ARG A 49 -18.62 -8.73 -7.03
N VAL A 50 -18.19 -8.75 -5.77
CA VAL A 50 -18.20 -7.54 -4.94
C VAL A 50 -17.20 -6.51 -5.47
N LEU A 51 -16.00 -6.97 -5.83
CA LEU A 51 -14.94 -6.12 -6.37
C LEU A 51 -15.34 -5.46 -7.70
N SER A 52 -16.17 -6.11 -8.52
CA SER A 52 -16.69 -5.53 -9.76
C SER A 52 -17.56 -4.29 -9.56
N CYS A 53 -18.04 -4.04 -8.33
CA CYS A 53 -18.74 -2.82 -7.96
C CYS A 53 -17.77 -1.69 -7.54
N ALA A 54 -16.51 -1.99 -7.30
CA ALA A 54 -15.50 -1.02 -6.91
C ALA A 54 -14.76 -0.44 -8.12
N SER A 55 -14.36 0.81 -8.02
CA SER A 55 -13.59 1.50 -9.05
C SER A 55 -12.08 1.40 -8.83
N GLY A 56 -11.66 0.99 -7.64
CA GLY A 56 -10.25 0.83 -7.26
C GLY A 56 -10.11 0.10 -5.94
N VAL A 57 -8.88 -0.28 -5.63
CA VAL A 57 -8.49 -1.05 -4.43
C VAL A 57 -7.49 -0.28 -3.60
N LEU A 58 -7.70 -0.25 -2.28
CA LEU A 58 -6.73 0.23 -1.30
C LEU A 58 -6.37 -0.93 -0.36
N ILE A 59 -5.07 -1.23 -0.25
CA ILE A 59 -4.55 -2.16 0.77
C ILE A 59 -3.86 -1.33 1.86
N PRO A 60 -4.40 -1.35 3.11
CA PRO A 60 -3.90 -0.56 4.21
C PRO A 60 -2.65 -1.15 4.87
N GLY A 61 -1.98 -0.35 5.69
CA GLY A 61 -0.93 -0.79 6.60
C GLY A 61 -1.40 -1.84 7.61
N GLY A 62 -0.48 -2.37 8.40
CA GLY A 62 -0.76 -3.40 9.44
C GLY A 62 0.46 -4.22 9.79
N ASN A 63 0.26 -5.35 10.45
CA ASN A 63 1.29 -6.28 10.87
C ASN A 63 2.08 -6.85 9.67
N ASP A 64 3.20 -7.49 9.94
CA ASP A 64 4.13 -7.98 8.94
C ASP A 64 3.52 -9.00 7.96
N VAL A 65 4.08 -9.04 6.78
CA VAL A 65 3.83 -10.12 5.80
C VAL A 65 4.62 -11.35 6.21
N ASP A 66 4.02 -12.55 6.16
CA ASP A 66 4.70 -13.79 6.55
C ASP A 66 6.00 -13.98 5.73
N PRO A 67 7.18 -14.01 6.38
CA PRO A 67 8.46 -14.21 5.72
C PRO A 67 8.55 -15.45 4.84
N LYS A 68 7.75 -16.47 5.13
CA LYS A 68 7.66 -17.68 4.29
C LYS A 68 7.20 -17.39 2.87
N MET A 69 6.44 -16.31 2.65
CA MET A 69 5.96 -15.93 1.32
C MET A 69 7.08 -15.47 0.38
N TYR A 70 8.20 -15.04 0.94
CA TYR A 70 9.41 -14.66 0.19
C TYR A 70 10.63 -15.52 0.56
N GLY A 71 10.37 -16.75 1.05
CA GLY A 71 11.38 -17.79 1.23
C GLY A 71 12.27 -17.62 2.46
N GLN A 72 11.89 -16.80 3.42
CA GLN A 72 12.66 -16.55 4.64
C GLN A 72 12.01 -17.17 5.88
N LYS A 73 12.78 -17.31 6.97
CA LYS A 73 12.27 -17.62 8.29
C LYS A 73 12.00 -16.32 9.06
N PRO A 74 10.97 -16.28 9.93
CA PRO A 74 10.74 -15.13 10.79
C PRO A 74 11.97 -14.83 11.66
N LEU A 75 12.36 -13.56 11.71
CA LEU A 75 13.36 -13.04 12.65
C LEU A 75 12.72 -12.65 13.99
N ALA A 76 13.54 -12.46 15.01
CA ALA A 76 13.08 -11.85 16.27
C ALA A 76 12.55 -10.43 15.98
N GLY A 77 11.39 -10.10 16.53
CA GLY A 77 10.75 -8.81 16.30
C GLY A 77 9.78 -8.77 15.10
N THR A 78 9.68 -9.86 14.33
CA THR A 78 8.62 -9.96 13.32
C THR A 78 7.25 -10.02 14.01
N ASP A 79 6.35 -9.10 13.65
CA ASP A 79 4.95 -9.12 14.10
C ASP A 79 4.24 -10.38 13.61
N SER A 80 3.27 -10.85 14.40
CA SER A 80 2.49 -12.04 14.03
C SER A 80 1.77 -11.82 12.69
N PRO A 81 2.13 -12.57 11.63
CA PRO A 81 1.45 -12.44 10.34
C PRO A 81 0.01 -12.99 10.41
N SER A 82 -0.82 -12.53 9.50
CA SER A 82 -2.14 -13.11 9.27
C SER A 82 -2.15 -13.88 7.96
N PRO A 83 -2.07 -15.23 8.00
CA PRO A 83 -2.06 -16.06 6.79
C PRO A 83 -3.29 -15.84 5.91
N LEU A 84 -4.44 -15.59 6.53
CA LEU A 84 -5.68 -15.30 5.81
C LEU A 84 -5.58 -13.98 5.02
N ARG A 85 -5.09 -12.93 5.69
CA ARG A 85 -4.89 -11.61 5.07
C ARG A 85 -3.84 -11.67 3.97
N ASP A 86 -2.71 -12.33 4.24
CA ASP A 86 -1.61 -12.48 3.28
C ASP A 86 -2.05 -13.19 2.01
N LYS A 87 -2.77 -14.32 2.15
CA LYS A 87 -3.30 -15.08 1.02
C LYS A 87 -4.29 -14.25 0.21
N PHE A 88 -5.21 -13.57 0.89
CA PHE A 88 -6.24 -12.76 0.25
C PHE A 88 -5.64 -11.56 -0.47
N GLU A 89 -4.79 -10.79 0.20
CA GLU A 89 -4.19 -9.60 -0.39
C GLU A 89 -3.22 -9.94 -1.54
N SER A 90 -2.50 -11.07 -1.46
CA SER A 90 -1.70 -11.56 -2.59
C SER A 90 -2.54 -11.86 -3.82
N TRP A 91 -3.70 -12.49 -3.65
CA TRP A 91 -4.64 -12.71 -4.74
C TRP A 91 -5.15 -11.36 -5.27
N LEU A 92 -5.56 -10.45 -4.39
CA LEU A 92 -6.11 -9.14 -4.74
C LEU A 92 -5.12 -8.29 -5.54
N VAL A 93 -3.84 -8.27 -5.14
CA VAL A 93 -2.75 -7.60 -5.88
C VAL A 93 -2.63 -8.14 -7.30
N LYS A 94 -2.55 -9.47 -7.44
CA LYS A 94 -2.46 -10.13 -8.77
C LYS A 94 -3.67 -9.83 -9.62
N HIS A 95 -4.86 -9.87 -9.02
CA HIS A 95 -6.12 -9.54 -9.70
C HIS A 95 -6.13 -8.09 -10.19
N CYS A 96 -5.65 -7.13 -9.39
CA CYS A 96 -5.54 -5.73 -9.79
C CYS A 96 -4.58 -5.54 -10.96
N VAL A 97 -3.41 -6.19 -10.96
CA VAL A 97 -2.44 -6.10 -12.06
C VAL A 97 -3.02 -6.72 -13.34
N CYS A 98 -3.61 -7.92 -13.25
CA CYS A 98 -4.15 -8.63 -14.42
C CYS A 98 -5.33 -7.90 -15.08
N ASN A 99 -6.14 -7.20 -14.29
CA ASN A 99 -7.35 -6.52 -14.76
C ASN A 99 -7.19 -4.99 -14.85
N ASN A 100 -5.96 -4.48 -14.65
CA ASN A 100 -5.65 -3.05 -14.66
C ASN A 100 -6.57 -2.22 -13.74
N ILE A 101 -6.91 -2.78 -12.55
CA ILE A 101 -7.71 -2.09 -11.54
C ILE A 101 -6.81 -1.11 -10.80
N PRO A 102 -7.20 0.17 -10.65
CA PRO A 102 -6.44 1.15 -9.88
C PRO A 102 -6.16 0.66 -8.47
N PHE A 103 -4.88 0.69 -8.07
CA PHE A 103 -4.39 0.14 -6.83
C PHE A 103 -3.56 1.16 -6.05
N LEU A 104 -3.85 1.27 -4.75
CA LEU A 104 -3.05 2.03 -3.80
C LEU A 104 -2.70 1.14 -2.60
N GLY A 105 -1.42 0.83 -2.44
CA GLY A 105 -0.88 0.10 -1.28
C GLY A 105 -0.16 1.05 -0.32
N ILE A 106 -0.50 1.03 0.97
CA ILE A 106 0.09 1.91 1.98
C ILE A 106 0.85 1.07 2.99
N CYS A 107 2.13 1.39 3.22
CA CYS A 107 3.05 0.73 4.14
C CYS A 107 3.08 -0.79 3.87
N ARG A 108 2.50 -1.62 4.75
CA ARG A 108 2.35 -3.05 4.50
C ARG A 108 1.64 -3.35 3.16
N GLY A 109 0.72 -2.49 2.70
CA GLY A 109 0.07 -2.62 1.40
C GLY A 109 1.04 -2.55 0.21
N MET A 110 2.10 -1.76 0.29
CA MET A 110 3.20 -1.76 -0.67
C MET A 110 4.04 -3.04 -0.54
N GLN A 111 4.33 -3.46 0.69
CA GLN A 111 5.16 -4.62 0.97
C GLN A 111 4.53 -5.92 0.45
N ILE A 112 3.24 -6.15 0.75
CA ILE A 112 2.52 -7.32 0.22
C ILE A 112 2.38 -7.27 -1.29
N ALA A 113 2.27 -6.09 -1.90
CA ALA A 113 2.24 -5.94 -3.35
C ALA A 113 3.57 -6.41 -3.98
N ASN A 114 4.70 -6.03 -3.41
CA ASN A 114 6.01 -6.49 -3.86
C ASN A 114 6.16 -8.00 -3.72
N VAL A 115 5.84 -8.56 -2.55
CA VAL A 115 5.96 -10.00 -2.26
C VAL A 115 5.02 -10.83 -3.15
N ALA A 116 3.77 -10.43 -3.31
CA ALA A 116 2.79 -11.12 -4.15
C ALA A 116 3.23 -11.21 -5.62
N LEU A 117 4.02 -10.26 -6.08
CA LEU A 117 4.56 -10.20 -7.44
C LEU A 117 5.98 -10.78 -7.57
N GLY A 118 6.53 -11.36 -6.49
CA GLY A 118 7.80 -12.11 -6.51
C GLY A 118 9.02 -11.37 -5.97
N GLY A 119 8.84 -10.23 -5.30
CA GLY A 119 9.90 -9.55 -4.56
C GLY A 119 10.09 -10.09 -3.14
N SER A 120 11.00 -9.49 -2.37
CA SER A 120 11.29 -9.82 -0.97
C SER A 120 11.32 -8.60 -0.06
N LEU A 121 11.34 -8.83 1.26
CA LEU A 121 11.43 -7.80 2.28
C LEU A 121 12.69 -7.98 3.13
N CYS A 122 13.22 -6.88 3.62
CA CYS A 122 14.12 -6.81 4.76
C CYS A 122 13.25 -6.76 6.02
N GLN A 123 13.37 -7.78 6.87
CA GLN A 123 12.51 -7.94 8.05
C GLN A 123 12.84 -6.98 9.19
N SER A 124 14.05 -6.40 9.20
CA SER A 124 14.48 -5.43 10.20
C SER A 124 15.38 -4.39 9.52
N ILE A 125 14.95 -3.13 9.54
CA ILE A 125 15.77 -2.03 9.02
C ILE A 125 17.01 -1.83 9.93
N GLU A 126 16.86 -2.03 11.24
CA GLU A 126 17.93 -1.87 12.22
C GLU A 126 19.08 -2.85 12.03
N ASP A 127 18.80 -4.03 11.47
CA ASP A 127 19.83 -5.05 11.20
C ASP A 127 20.63 -4.79 9.90
N ARG A 128 20.27 -3.75 9.14
CA ARG A 128 21.04 -3.37 7.94
C ARG A 128 22.34 -2.68 8.34
N ALA A 129 23.40 -2.94 7.57
CA ALA A 129 24.65 -2.23 7.75
C ALA A 129 24.54 -0.76 7.33
N GLY A 130 25.08 0.15 8.11
CA GLY A 130 25.14 1.58 7.81
C GLY A 130 24.40 2.47 8.82
N GLU A 131 24.36 3.77 8.53
CA GLU A 131 23.57 4.73 9.29
C GLU A 131 22.11 4.67 8.81
N HIS A 132 21.18 4.65 9.74
CA HIS A 132 19.76 4.61 9.48
C HIS A 132 19.04 5.81 10.08
N ILE A 133 18.00 6.25 9.38
CA ILE A 133 17.01 7.17 9.91
C ILE A 133 16.08 6.35 10.83
N GLU A 134 15.57 6.94 11.88
CA GLU A 134 14.53 6.32 12.70
C GLU A 134 13.21 6.28 11.92
N HIS A 135 12.83 5.10 11.40
CA HIS A 135 11.62 4.91 10.62
C HIS A 135 10.38 4.55 11.44
N TRP A 136 10.54 4.34 12.76
CA TRP A 136 9.43 3.99 13.65
C TRP A 136 9.05 5.15 14.56
N ARG A 137 8.23 6.07 14.03
CA ARG A 137 7.78 7.28 14.74
C ARG A 137 6.24 7.30 14.86
N LEU A 138 5.71 6.36 15.65
CA LEU A 138 4.27 6.24 15.88
C LEU A 138 3.71 7.30 16.82
N ASP A 139 4.55 7.85 17.70
CA ASP A 139 4.23 8.89 18.69
C ASP A 139 3.73 10.20 18.04
N ASP A 140 4.23 10.52 16.84
CA ASP A 140 3.76 11.64 16.04
C ASP A 140 3.74 11.32 14.54
N ALA A 141 2.89 10.36 14.18
CA ALA A 141 2.75 9.89 12.80
C ALA A 141 2.20 10.94 11.82
N THR A 142 1.80 12.12 12.32
CA THR A 142 1.31 13.22 11.48
C THR A 142 2.45 14.10 10.96
N GLN A 143 3.64 14.06 11.58
CA GLN A 143 4.77 14.89 11.22
C GLN A 143 5.72 14.20 10.25
N PRO A 144 6.38 14.96 9.37
CA PRO A 144 7.46 14.43 8.55
C PRO A 144 8.63 13.94 9.42
N VAL A 145 9.24 12.83 9.00
CA VAL A 145 10.41 12.23 9.66
C VAL A 145 11.64 12.38 8.78
N HIS A 146 11.52 12.16 7.48
CA HIS A 146 12.63 12.19 6.55
C HIS A 146 12.22 12.62 5.15
N SER A 147 13.22 12.99 4.36
CA SER A 147 13.07 13.33 2.96
C SER A 147 13.20 12.08 2.07
N ILE A 148 12.39 12.03 1.02
CA ILE A 148 12.51 11.02 -0.04
C ILE A 148 12.78 11.68 -1.39
N LYS A 149 13.58 11.03 -2.23
CA LYS A 149 13.85 11.44 -3.60
C LYS A 149 12.98 10.64 -4.56
N LEU A 150 12.22 11.34 -5.40
CA LEU A 150 11.39 10.73 -6.43
C LEU A 150 12.20 10.40 -7.68
N CYS A 151 11.91 9.26 -8.30
CA CYS A 151 12.54 8.88 -9.56
C CYS A 151 12.12 9.81 -10.69
N GLU A 152 13.11 10.28 -11.47
CA GLU A 152 12.91 11.23 -12.54
C GLU A 152 12.01 10.67 -13.65
N GLY A 153 11.08 11.50 -14.14
CA GLY A 153 10.11 11.12 -15.17
C GLY A 153 9.02 10.15 -14.71
N GLY A 154 9.11 9.63 -13.48
CA GLY A 154 8.20 8.65 -12.90
C GLY A 154 6.79 9.19 -12.63
N MET A 155 5.86 8.28 -12.35
CA MET A 155 4.46 8.61 -12.05
C MET A 155 4.35 9.56 -10.85
N LEU A 156 5.04 9.27 -9.77
CA LEU A 156 4.95 10.08 -8.54
C LEU A 156 5.52 11.49 -8.73
N GLN A 157 6.61 11.64 -9.50
CA GLN A 157 7.13 12.96 -9.81
C GLN A 157 6.13 13.81 -10.62
N LYS A 158 5.40 13.18 -11.54
CA LYS A 158 4.33 13.86 -12.31
C LYS A 158 3.14 14.25 -11.42
N ILE A 159 2.78 13.41 -10.45
CA ILE A 159 1.70 13.67 -9.49
C ILE A 159 2.07 14.83 -8.57
N PHE A 160 3.24 14.77 -7.96
CA PHE A 160 3.66 15.72 -6.92
C PHE A 160 4.31 17.00 -7.45
N ARG A 161 4.83 16.97 -8.68
CA ARG A 161 5.51 18.09 -9.36
C ARG A 161 6.72 18.62 -8.59
N THR A 162 7.45 17.71 -7.98
CA THR A 162 8.69 17.99 -7.26
C THR A 162 9.63 16.78 -7.41
N SER A 163 10.89 16.94 -7.07
CA SER A 163 11.86 15.84 -7.04
C SER A 163 12.04 15.25 -5.65
N THR A 164 11.56 15.92 -4.59
CA THR A 164 11.70 15.49 -3.20
C THR A 164 10.43 15.76 -2.41
N LEU A 165 10.17 14.93 -1.39
CA LEU A 165 9.10 15.09 -0.41
C LEU A 165 9.62 14.85 0.99
N GLU A 166 9.01 15.52 1.97
CA GLU A 166 9.10 15.14 3.36
C GLU A 166 7.92 14.24 3.72
N VAL A 167 8.19 13.08 4.32
CA VAL A 167 7.18 12.06 4.64
C VAL A 167 7.26 11.62 6.09
N ASN A 168 6.13 11.19 6.64
CA ASN A 168 6.09 10.50 7.93
C ASN A 168 6.60 9.05 7.76
N SER A 169 6.95 8.41 8.87
CA SER A 169 7.51 7.07 8.83
C SER A 169 7.07 6.26 10.06
N VAL A 170 6.42 5.11 9.81
CA VAL A 170 5.99 4.17 10.85
C VAL A 170 6.14 2.76 10.30
N HIS A 171 7.40 2.31 10.13
CA HIS A 171 7.70 0.97 9.66
C HIS A 171 9.08 0.50 10.14
N HIS A 172 9.21 -0.80 10.41
CA HIS A 172 10.46 -1.44 10.79
C HIS A 172 10.97 -2.42 9.73
N GLN A 173 10.16 -2.68 8.70
CA GLN A 173 10.50 -3.47 7.53
C GLN A 173 10.59 -2.59 6.29
N SER A 174 11.34 -3.04 5.28
CA SER A 174 11.50 -2.35 4.00
C SER A 174 11.52 -3.34 2.83
N ILE A 175 11.43 -2.84 1.61
CA ILE A 175 11.68 -3.65 0.42
C ILE A 175 13.15 -4.04 0.38
N ASP A 176 13.44 -5.32 0.11
CA ASP A 176 14.78 -5.85 -0.13
C ASP A 176 15.00 -6.03 -1.64
N SER A 177 14.35 -6.99 -2.28
CA SER A 177 14.36 -7.13 -3.73
C SER A 177 13.03 -6.73 -4.35
N VAL A 178 13.10 -5.93 -5.43
CA VAL A 178 11.90 -5.46 -6.15
C VAL A 178 11.46 -6.52 -7.15
N SER A 179 10.15 -6.79 -7.19
CA SER A 179 9.55 -7.64 -8.23
C SER A 179 9.87 -7.11 -9.63
N ALA A 180 10.13 -8.02 -10.58
CA ALA A 180 10.35 -7.67 -12.00
C ALA A 180 9.16 -6.96 -12.68
N LEU A 181 7.98 -6.94 -12.05
CA LEU A 181 6.79 -6.24 -12.54
C LEU A 181 6.67 -4.82 -11.99
N LEU A 182 7.51 -4.44 -11.02
CA LEU A 182 7.45 -3.15 -10.34
C LEU A 182 8.72 -2.35 -10.60
N GLU A 183 8.60 -1.03 -10.47
CA GLU A 183 9.70 -0.09 -10.56
C GLU A 183 9.76 0.75 -9.28
N VAL A 184 11.01 1.05 -8.84
CA VAL A 184 11.25 1.98 -7.75
C VAL A 184 10.81 3.38 -8.19
N SER A 185 10.02 4.03 -7.35
CA SER A 185 9.50 5.38 -7.64
C SER A 185 9.93 6.44 -6.61
N ALA A 186 10.39 6.01 -5.42
CA ALA A 186 11.00 6.89 -4.42
C ALA A 186 12.01 6.14 -3.55
N ILE A 187 13.02 6.84 -3.07
CA ILE A 187 14.07 6.32 -2.19
C ILE A 187 14.33 7.35 -1.08
N SER A 188 14.50 6.90 0.18
CA SER A 188 14.89 7.70 1.32
C SER A 188 16.37 8.07 1.29
N GLN A 189 16.79 8.98 2.18
CA GLN A 189 18.18 9.43 2.26
C GLN A 189 19.15 8.30 2.68
N ASP A 190 18.70 7.33 3.46
CA ASP A 190 19.44 6.13 3.86
C ASP A 190 19.27 4.95 2.90
N GLY A 191 18.66 5.20 1.73
CA GLY A 191 18.61 4.26 0.62
C GLY A 191 17.48 3.23 0.68
N LEU A 192 16.48 3.39 1.56
CA LEU A 192 15.32 2.52 1.57
C LEU A 192 14.37 2.86 0.43
N ILE A 193 13.73 1.84 -0.12
CA ILE A 193 12.70 2.02 -1.14
C ILE A 193 11.41 2.45 -0.46
N GLU A 194 10.96 3.65 -0.80
CA GLU A 194 9.80 4.31 -0.20
C GLU A 194 8.56 4.29 -1.10
N ALA A 195 8.71 4.01 -2.39
CA ALA A 195 7.56 3.82 -3.26
C ALA A 195 7.88 2.91 -4.45
N LEU A 196 6.85 2.18 -4.86
CA LEU A 196 6.84 1.29 -6.03
C LEU A 196 5.67 1.64 -6.94
N THR A 197 5.87 1.47 -8.24
CA THR A 197 4.79 1.57 -9.26
C THR A 197 4.87 0.40 -10.22
N CYS A 198 3.74 0.03 -10.83
CA CYS A 198 3.70 -0.93 -11.93
C CYS A 198 3.56 -0.19 -13.25
N PRO A 199 4.57 -0.19 -14.14
CA PRO A 199 4.53 0.56 -15.40
C PRO A 199 3.50 0.03 -16.39
N LYS A 200 3.06 -1.22 -16.22
CA LYS A 200 2.04 -1.87 -17.06
C LYS A 200 0.61 -1.48 -16.69
N CYS A 201 0.40 -0.87 -15.52
CA CYS A 201 -0.90 -0.49 -15.02
C CYS A 201 -1.14 1.02 -15.19
N ASN A 202 -2.38 1.42 -15.43
CA ASN A 202 -2.76 2.83 -15.52
C ASN A 202 -2.52 3.59 -14.20
N PHE A 203 -2.77 2.91 -13.06
CA PHE A 203 -2.46 3.40 -11.74
C PHE A 203 -2.24 2.21 -10.78
N PHE A 204 -1.02 1.94 -10.46
CA PHE A 204 -0.63 0.99 -9.44
C PHE A 204 0.52 1.60 -8.65
N VAL A 205 0.22 2.02 -7.43
CA VAL A 205 1.15 2.75 -6.57
C VAL A 205 1.20 2.08 -5.20
N GLY A 206 2.39 1.78 -4.73
CA GLY A 206 2.68 1.46 -3.34
C GLY A 206 3.53 2.55 -2.73
N VAL A 207 3.20 3.00 -1.52
CA VAL A 207 3.98 3.97 -0.74
C VAL A 207 4.27 3.40 0.64
N GLN A 208 5.48 3.64 1.17
CA GLN A 208 5.89 3.14 2.47
C GLN A 208 5.41 4.03 3.61
N TRP A 209 5.31 5.34 3.35
CA TRP A 209 4.76 6.31 4.31
C TRP A 209 3.23 6.21 4.44
N HIS A 210 2.67 6.98 5.36
CA HIS A 210 1.28 6.94 5.77
C HIS A 210 0.52 8.23 5.43
N PRO A 211 -0.01 8.38 4.21
CA PRO A 211 -0.77 9.57 3.81
C PRO A 211 -2.09 9.74 4.58
N GLU A 212 -2.63 8.67 5.16
CA GLU A 212 -3.89 8.68 5.90
C GLU A 212 -3.81 9.37 7.26
N PHE A 213 -2.63 9.58 7.83
CA PHE A 213 -2.48 10.35 9.06
C PHE A 213 -2.67 11.85 8.86
N ASN A 214 -2.50 12.34 7.62
CA ASN A 214 -2.69 13.74 7.27
C ASN A 214 -3.24 13.86 5.83
N ALA A 215 -4.50 13.48 5.66
CA ALA A 215 -5.16 13.40 4.35
C ALA A 215 -5.20 14.75 3.60
N ASP A 216 -5.30 15.85 4.35
CA ASP A 216 -5.38 17.21 3.79
C ASP A 216 -4.02 17.80 3.43
N ALA A 217 -2.91 17.17 3.88
CA ALA A 217 -1.59 17.62 3.51
C ALA A 217 -1.42 17.59 1.99
N LYS A 218 -0.70 18.57 1.46
CA LYS A 218 -0.53 18.81 0.01
C LYS A 218 -0.25 17.54 -0.79
N PHE A 219 0.65 16.70 -0.31
CA PHE A 219 1.08 15.51 -1.05
C PHE A 219 0.14 14.32 -0.84
N SER A 220 -0.42 14.14 0.37
CA SER A 220 -1.45 13.14 0.64
C SER A 220 -2.69 13.38 -0.23
N ALA A 221 -3.16 14.63 -0.28
CA ALA A 221 -4.27 15.04 -1.13
C ALA A 221 -3.96 14.88 -2.63
N ALA A 222 -2.72 15.16 -3.07
CA ALA A 222 -2.32 14.99 -4.47
C ALA A 222 -2.30 13.51 -4.89
N LEU A 223 -1.77 12.62 -4.03
CA LEU A 223 -1.79 11.18 -4.25
C LEU A 223 -3.22 10.65 -4.33
N GLY A 224 -4.07 11.03 -3.35
CA GLY A 224 -5.48 10.66 -3.32
C GLY A 224 -6.24 11.13 -4.56
N LYS A 225 -6.07 12.39 -4.98
CA LYS A 225 -6.69 12.92 -6.21
C LYS A 225 -6.26 12.16 -7.46
N ALA A 226 -4.99 11.79 -7.57
CA ALA A 226 -4.48 11.01 -8.69
C ALA A 226 -5.10 9.59 -8.72
N PHE A 227 -5.19 8.94 -7.56
CA PHE A 227 -5.85 7.65 -7.40
C PHE A 227 -7.33 7.73 -7.80
N ILE A 228 -8.08 8.70 -7.26
CA ILE A 228 -9.50 8.89 -7.60
C ILE A 228 -9.70 9.19 -9.09
N LYS A 229 -8.84 9.99 -9.70
CA LYS A 229 -8.88 10.23 -11.15
C LYS A 229 -8.74 8.93 -11.94
N ALA A 230 -7.83 8.05 -11.55
CA ALA A 230 -7.69 6.74 -12.19
C ALA A 230 -8.92 5.85 -11.96
N CYS A 231 -9.48 5.84 -10.75
CA CYS A 231 -10.70 5.11 -10.42
C CYS A 231 -11.91 5.56 -11.25
N LEU A 232 -12.07 6.86 -11.46
CA LEU A 232 -13.14 7.40 -12.30
C LEU A 232 -12.99 7.04 -13.77
N ALA A 233 -11.75 6.92 -14.26
CA ALA A 233 -11.46 6.47 -15.62
C ALA A 233 -11.70 4.96 -15.81
N ASN A 234 -11.58 4.18 -14.73
CA ASN A 234 -11.79 2.73 -14.68
C ASN A 234 -13.20 2.36 -14.21
N THR A 235 -14.20 3.21 -14.44
CA THR A 235 -15.56 2.94 -13.94
C THR A 235 -16.04 1.57 -14.41
N PRO A 236 -16.39 0.65 -13.48
CA PRO A 236 -16.99 -0.64 -13.87
C PRO A 236 -18.27 -0.36 -14.65
N PHE A 237 -18.56 -1.23 -15.61
CA PHE A 237 -19.74 -1.10 -16.46
C PHE A 237 -21.00 -0.77 -15.63
N ARG A 238 -21.66 0.35 -15.97
CA ARG A 238 -22.98 0.61 -15.47
C ARG A 238 -23.89 -0.51 -15.96
N VAL A 239 -24.41 -1.32 -15.04
CA VAL A 239 -25.56 -2.17 -15.29
C VAL A 239 -26.79 -1.28 -15.38
#